data_3194ee0f435a413be885f5309fcedf27
#
_entry.id   3194ee0f435a413be885f5309fcedf27
#
_cell.length_a   1.000
_cell.length_b   1.000
_cell.length_c   1.000
_cell.angle_alpha   90.00
_cell.angle_beta   90.00
_cell.angle_gamma   90.00
#
_symmetry.space_group_name_H-M   'P 1'
#
loop_
_entity.id
_entity.type
_entity.pdbx_description
1 polymer ?
#
loop_
_entity_poly.entity_id
_entity_poly.type
_entity_poly.pdbx_seq_one_letter_code
_entity_poly.pdbx_strand_id
1 'polypeptide(L)'
;KRRPQLAGTAAALGFIGLLGLVFYRYSGAQWDMLGMMFFNRELIVETWPILLGGLENTLLIFICSAVLSVTIAPIIAIIRTLNNPIFNCAIDAFVDVFRSLPILVLVIFIYYALPFLEIHSTPFAAGVCGLFLSALAFMIEYFRAGIESVSRGHVEAARSLGLGVIQTMRFVILPLAIRVVLPPLTGHLVGLLKATAFVSVVGMPELLKRAMEIVEWKANPTPLVTITIMYLILLLPLMYGSTLLERRLARWTTPHRA
;
A
#
# COMPACT_ATOMS: atom_id res chain seq x y z
N LYS A 1 -30.56 5.98 -13.67
CA LYS A 1 -29.69 5.45 -12.59
C LYS A 1 -28.71 6.48 -11.99
N ARG A 2 -28.53 7.70 -12.54
CA ARG A 2 -27.59 8.74 -11.99
C ARG A 2 -28.22 9.64 -10.89
N ARG A 3 -29.55 9.74 -10.81
CA ARG A 3 -30.23 10.62 -9.84
C ARG A 3 -30.04 10.28 -8.36
N PRO A 4 -30.03 8.99 -7.90
CA PRO A 4 -29.82 8.69 -6.48
C PRO A 4 -28.38 8.94 -6.02
N GLN A 5 -27.40 8.84 -6.89
CA GLN A 5 -25.99 9.14 -6.54
C GLN A 5 -25.75 10.64 -6.36
N LEU A 6 -26.40 11.48 -7.19
CA LEU A 6 -26.34 12.94 -7.06
C LEU A 6 -27.02 13.43 -5.77
N ALA A 7 -28.15 12.81 -5.40
CA ALA A 7 -28.83 13.13 -4.13
C ALA A 7 -27.99 12.74 -2.91
N GLY A 8 -27.32 11.58 -2.95
CA GLY A 8 -26.41 11.14 -1.88
C GLY A 8 -25.17 12.05 -1.73
N THR A 9 -24.58 12.47 -2.84
CA THR A 9 -23.44 13.41 -2.80
C THR A 9 -23.86 14.80 -2.34
N ALA A 10 -25.02 15.29 -2.76
CA ALA A 10 -25.56 16.57 -2.30
C ALA A 10 -25.88 16.54 -0.79
N ALA A 11 -26.47 15.43 -0.29
CA ALA A 11 -26.72 15.25 1.14
C ALA A 11 -25.42 15.18 1.96
N ALA A 12 -24.40 14.47 1.47
CA ALA A 12 -23.10 14.41 2.13
C ALA A 12 -22.41 15.78 2.17
N LEU A 13 -22.44 16.54 1.07
CA LEU A 13 -21.92 17.90 1.01
C LEU A 13 -22.69 18.86 1.93
N GLY A 14 -24.02 18.73 1.97
CA GLY A 14 -24.88 19.48 2.88
C GLY A 14 -24.59 19.18 4.34
N PHE A 15 -24.39 17.91 4.69
CA PHE A 15 -24.03 17.49 6.05
C PHE A 15 -22.63 18.01 6.45
N ILE A 16 -21.64 17.92 5.57
CA ILE A 16 -20.29 18.47 5.79
C ILE A 16 -20.37 20.00 5.93
N GLY A 17 -21.15 20.68 5.09
CA GLY A 17 -21.39 22.12 5.19
C GLY A 17 -22.04 22.52 6.50
N LEU A 18 -23.05 21.76 6.96
CA LEU A 18 -23.73 21.99 8.24
C LEU A 18 -22.76 21.78 9.43
N LEU A 19 -21.99 20.71 9.40
CA LEU A 19 -20.95 20.46 10.42
C LEU A 19 -19.91 21.59 10.44
N GLY A 20 -19.47 22.06 9.27
CA GLY A 20 -18.56 23.19 9.15
C GLY A 20 -19.17 24.48 9.69
N LEU A 21 -20.45 24.73 9.46
CA LEU A 21 -21.18 25.91 9.95
C LEU A 21 -21.40 25.87 11.47
N VAL A 22 -21.75 24.71 12.01
CA VAL A 22 -21.88 24.48 13.46
C VAL A 22 -20.51 24.67 14.13
N PHE A 23 -19.47 24.08 13.55
CA PHE A 23 -18.10 24.22 14.04
C PHE A 23 -17.63 25.70 13.98
N TYR A 24 -17.88 26.39 12.87
CA TYR A 24 -17.57 27.82 12.71
C TYR A 24 -18.28 28.67 13.76
N ARG A 25 -19.56 28.42 14.02
CA ARG A 25 -20.36 29.18 14.99
C ARG A 25 -19.96 28.93 16.44
N TYR A 26 -19.51 27.71 16.76
CA TYR A 26 -19.04 27.35 18.11
C TYR A 26 -17.60 27.82 18.38
N SER A 27 -16.75 27.89 17.35
CA SER A 27 -15.31 28.17 17.49
C SER A 27 -14.97 29.67 17.47
N GLY A 28 -15.87 30.56 17.11
CA GLY A 28 -15.79 32.00 17.16
C GLY A 28 -14.37 32.61 17.10
N ALA A 29 -13.90 33.17 18.20
CA ALA A 29 -12.58 33.83 18.32
C ALA A 29 -11.36 32.87 18.29
N GLN A 30 -11.59 31.54 18.18
CA GLN A 30 -10.49 30.56 18.19
C GLN A 30 -9.90 30.27 16.80
N TRP A 31 -10.48 30.80 15.72
CA TRP A 31 -10.00 30.55 14.36
C TRP A 31 -8.60 31.12 14.10
N ASP A 32 -8.32 32.29 14.62
CA ASP A 32 -6.98 32.91 14.50
C ASP A 32 -5.94 32.09 15.26
N MET A 33 -6.31 31.61 16.46
CA MET A 33 -5.45 30.72 17.24
C MET A 33 -5.23 29.38 16.52
N LEU A 34 -6.28 28.75 15.95
CA LEU A 34 -6.16 27.53 15.16
C LEU A 34 -5.28 27.74 13.92
N GLY A 35 -5.44 28.87 13.23
CA GLY A 35 -4.60 29.26 12.10
C GLY A 35 -3.12 29.34 12.47
N MET A 36 -2.80 30.02 13.57
CA MET A 36 -1.42 30.12 14.04
C MET A 36 -0.85 28.79 14.53
N MET A 37 -1.67 27.94 15.16
CA MET A 37 -1.23 26.64 15.68
C MET A 37 -1.02 25.60 14.59
N PHE A 38 -1.89 25.53 13.59
CA PHE A 38 -1.87 24.45 12.60
C PHE A 38 -1.26 24.86 11.25
N PHE A 39 -1.13 26.17 10.97
CA PHE A 39 -0.66 26.71 9.68
C PHE A 39 0.44 27.77 9.86
N ASN A 40 1.34 27.56 10.81
CA ASN A 40 2.47 28.47 11.03
C ASN A 40 3.46 28.38 9.85
N ARG A 41 3.42 29.42 8.99
CA ARG A 41 4.23 29.47 7.77
C ARG A 41 5.74 29.46 8.06
N GLU A 42 6.18 30.15 9.10
CA GLU A 42 7.60 30.19 9.46
C GLU A 42 8.10 28.81 9.85
N LEU A 43 7.33 28.10 10.65
CA LEU A 43 7.64 26.73 11.06
C LEU A 43 7.64 25.75 9.87
N ILE A 44 6.72 25.91 8.91
CA ILE A 44 6.72 25.09 7.68
C ILE A 44 8.03 25.27 6.93
N VAL A 45 8.47 26.51 6.71
CA VAL A 45 9.70 26.80 5.98
C VAL A 45 10.94 26.31 6.73
N GLU A 46 10.99 26.54 8.05
CA GLU A 46 12.09 26.07 8.91
C GLU A 46 12.25 24.55 8.89
N THR A 47 11.12 23.81 8.95
CA THR A 47 11.13 22.35 9.11
C THR A 47 11.11 21.59 7.79
N TRP A 48 10.91 22.29 6.68
CA TRP A 48 10.81 21.66 5.35
C TRP A 48 11.97 20.73 5.00
N PRO A 49 13.26 21.09 5.20
CA PRO A 49 14.37 20.20 4.91
C PRO A 49 14.35 18.90 5.73
N ILE A 50 13.93 18.99 7.00
CA ILE A 50 13.83 17.83 7.90
C ILE A 50 12.73 16.88 7.42
N LEU A 51 11.58 17.43 7.03
CA LEU A 51 10.45 16.65 6.51
C LEU A 51 10.76 16.03 5.15
N LEU A 52 11.51 16.68 4.28
CA LEU A 52 11.99 16.09 3.03
C LEU A 52 12.92 14.89 3.27
N GLY A 53 13.82 14.97 4.25
CA GLY A 53 14.62 13.82 4.66
C GLY A 53 13.78 12.66 5.20
N GLY A 54 12.70 12.99 5.94
CA GLY A 54 11.70 11.99 6.36
C GLY A 54 10.97 11.35 5.17
N LEU A 55 10.58 12.15 4.16
CA LEU A 55 9.95 11.68 2.93
C LEU A 55 10.87 10.75 2.14
N GLU A 56 12.15 11.07 2.02
CA GLU A 56 13.16 10.22 1.39
C GLU A 56 13.20 8.84 2.06
N ASN A 57 13.30 8.79 3.38
CA ASN A 57 13.26 7.53 4.13
C ASN A 57 11.96 6.76 3.93
N THR A 58 10.82 7.43 3.92
CA THR A 58 9.51 6.84 3.61
C THR A 58 9.53 6.16 2.24
N LEU A 59 10.02 6.85 1.22
CA LEU A 59 10.11 6.33 -0.15
C LEU A 59 11.12 5.19 -0.27
N LEU A 60 12.27 5.25 0.40
CA LEU A 60 13.26 4.18 0.40
C LEU A 60 12.69 2.89 1.01
N ILE A 61 12.04 2.98 2.18
CA ILE A 61 11.38 1.83 2.81
C ILE A 61 10.33 1.24 1.88
N PHE A 62 9.47 2.09 1.31
CA PHE A 62 8.43 1.66 0.36
C PHE A 62 9.02 0.96 -0.85
N ILE A 63 9.99 1.58 -1.54
CA ILE A 63 10.60 1.04 -2.76
C ILE A 63 11.27 -0.30 -2.48
N CYS A 64 12.09 -0.40 -1.43
CA CYS A 64 12.75 -1.65 -1.06
C CYS A 64 11.74 -2.76 -0.78
N SER A 65 10.72 -2.50 0.03
CA SER A 65 9.69 -3.50 0.35
C SER A 65 8.87 -3.89 -0.87
N ALA A 66 8.47 -2.91 -1.70
CA ALA A 66 7.67 -3.14 -2.90
C ALA A 66 8.45 -3.94 -3.95
N VAL A 67 9.70 -3.56 -4.25
CA VAL A 67 10.53 -4.26 -5.23
C VAL A 67 10.76 -5.71 -4.82
N LEU A 68 11.13 -5.96 -3.56
CA LEU A 68 11.30 -7.32 -3.04
C LEU A 68 10.01 -8.14 -3.16
N SER A 69 8.87 -7.58 -2.77
CA SER A 69 7.59 -8.29 -2.81
C SER A 69 7.13 -8.58 -4.24
N VAL A 70 7.19 -7.58 -5.13
CA VAL A 70 6.75 -7.71 -6.54
C VAL A 70 7.62 -8.69 -7.32
N THR A 71 8.92 -8.78 -6.99
CA THR A 71 9.84 -9.71 -7.68
C THR A 71 9.73 -11.15 -7.17
N ILE A 72 9.53 -11.34 -5.86
CA ILE A 72 9.52 -12.68 -5.25
C ILE A 72 8.14 -13.33 -5.34
N ALA A 73 7.04 -12.58 -5.18
CA ALA A 73 5.69 -13.13 -5.17
C ALA A 73 5.31 -13.95 -6.42
N PRO A 74 5.57 -13.48 -7.67
CA PRO A 74 5.26 -14.28 -8.86
C PRO A 74 6.05 -15.58 -8.92
N ILE A 75 7.30 -15.59 -8.45
CA ILE A 75 8.13 -16.80 -8.42
C ILE A 75 7.49 -17.84 -7.50
N ILE A 76 7.10 -17.45 -6.29
CA ILE A 76 6.44 -18.36 -5.33
C ILE A 76 5.09 -18.83 -5.87
N ALA A 77 4.30 -17.92 -6.47
CA ALA A 77 3.01 -18.29 -7.07
C ALA A 77 3.16 -19.30 -8.23
N ILE A 78 4.22 -19.18 -9.04
CA ILE A 78 4.53 -20.17 -10.10
C ILE A 78 4.97 -21.51 -9.50
N ILE A 79 5.83 -21.50 -8.47
CA ILE A 79 6.26 -22.73 -7.77
C ILE A 79 5.05 -23.49 -7.24
N ARG A 80 4.05 -22.78 -6.72
CA ARG A 80 2.80 -23.38 -6.24
C ARG A 80 2.05 -24.18 -7.32
N THR A 81 2.19 -23.81 -8.61
CA THR A 81 1.57 -24.55 -9.73
C THR A 81 2.19 -25.93 -9.99
N LEU A 82 3.34 -26.24 -9.40
CA LEU A 82 4.00 -27.54 -9.51
C LEU A 82 3.27 -28.65 -8.73
N ASN A 83 2.21 -28.30 -7.99
CA ASN A 83 1.35 -29.23 -7.24
C ASN A 83 2.10 -30.14 -6.24
N ASN A 84 3.22 -29.67 -5.68
CA ASN A 84 3.90 -30.39 -4.63
C ASN A 84 3.23 -30.10 -3.27
N PRO A 85 2.65 -31.09 -2.58
CA PRO A 85 1.86 -30.86 -1.37
C PRO A 85 2.69 -30.27 -0.22
N ILE A 86 3.98 -30.61 -0.12
CA ILE A 86 4.85 -30.11 0.95
C ILE A 86 5.12 -28.61 0.73
N PHE A 87 5.51 -28.20 -0.47
CA PHE A 87 5.72 -26.79 -0.79
C PHE A 87 4.45 -25.97 -0.68
N ASN A 88 3.33 -26.50 -1.16
CA ASN A 88 2.07 -25.78 -1.08
C ASN A 88 1.62 -25.59 0.37
N CYS A 89 1.74 -26.61 1.22
CA CYS A 89 1.44 -26.50 2.65
C CYS A 89 2.31 -25.43 3.34
N ALA A 90 3.62 -25.38 3.03
CA ALA A 90 4.53 -24.36 3.60
C ALA A 90 4.18 -22.95 3.11
N ILE A 91 3.84 -22.79 1.83
CA ILE A 91 3.42 -21.51 1.26
C ILE A 91 2.10 -21.05 1.89
N ASP A 92 1.12 -21.95 2.04
CA ASP A 92 -0.17 -21.64 2.65
C ASP A 92 0.00 -21.21 4.10
N ALA A 93 0.79 -21.94 4.88
CA ALA A 93 1.09 -21.57 6.26
C ALA A 93 1.77 -20.19 6.35
N PHE A 94 2.73 -19.90 5.46
CA PHE A 94 3.37 -18.58 5.37
C PHE A 94 2.34 -17.49 5.07
N VAL A 95 1.53 -17.69 4.04
CA VAL A 95 0.53 -16.72 3.60
C VAL A 95 -0.50 -16.45 4.70
N ASP A 96 -1.03 -17.50 5.33
CA ASP A 96 -2.03 -17.38 6.39
C ASP A 96 -1.50 -16.62 7.61
N VAL A 97 -0.27 -16.94 8.05
CA VAL A 97 0.37 -16.27 9.18
C VAL A 97 0.59 -14.77 8.87
N PHE A 98 1.29 -14.46 7.76
CA PHE A 98 1.68 -13.07 7.51
C PHE A 98 0.53 -12.18 7.04
N ARG A 99 -0.56 -12.73 6.51
CA ARG A 99 -1.79 -11.98 6.22
C ARG A 99 -2.64 -11.71 7.47
N SER A 100 -2.56 -12.59 8.47
CA SER A 100 -3.31 -12.45 9.72
C SER A 100 -2.65 -11.50 10.73
N LEU A 101 -1.35 -11.27 10.60
CA LEU A 101 -0.61 -10.41 11.52
C LEU A 101 -0.78 -8.92 11.15
N PRO A 102 -1.12 -8.05 12.12
CA PRO A 102 -1.04 -6.60 11.91
C PRO A 102 0.39 -6.16 11.58
N ILE A 103 0.56 -5.38 10.51
CA ILE A 103 1.89 -4.91 10.05
C ILE A 103 2.67 -4.23 11.18
N LEU A 104 2.00 -3.39 11.99
CA LEU A 104 2.60 -2.72 13.13
C LEU A 104 3.24 -3.70 14.12
N VAL A 105 2.50 -4.76 14.46
CA VAL A 105 2.97 -5.81 15.39
C VAL A 105 4.17 -6.54 14.80
N LEU A 106 4.13 -6.84 13.51
CA LEU A 106 5.22 -7.52 12.80
C LEU A 106 6.52 -6.70 12.82
N VAL A 107 6.43 -5.40 12.54
CA VAL A 107 7.59 -4.48 12.58
C VAL A 107 8.19 -4.42 14.00
N ILE A 108 7.34 -4.27 15.02
CA ILE A 108 7.75 -4.25 16.43
C ILE A 108 8.44 -5.57 16.79
N PHE A 109 7.84 -6.70 16.41
CA PHE A 109 8.38 -8.02 16.72
C PHE A 109 9.74 -8.25 16.07
N ILE A 110 9.89 -7.91 14.79
CA ILE A 110 11.18 -8.03 14.08
C ILE A 110 12.25 -7.17 14.75
N TYR A 111 11.91 -5.93 15.13
CA TYR A 111 12.91 -5.02 15.70
C TYR A 111 13.32 -5.40 17.13
N TYR A 112 12.36 -5.78 17.99
CA TYR A 112 12.63 -6.02 19.41
C TYR A 112 12.87 -7.49 19.76
N ALA A 113 12.33 -8.46 19.00
CA ALA A 113 12.51 -9.87 19.33
C ALA A 113 13.76 -10.51 18.69
N LEU A 114 14.16 -10.11 17.48
CA LEU A 114 15.32 -10.68 16.81
C LEU A 114 16.65 -10.50 17.58
N PRO A 115 16.90 -9.39 18.29
CA PRO A 115 18.10 -9.25 19.10
C PRO A 115 18.30 -10.33 20.16
N PHE A 116 17.21 -10.93 20.67
CA PHE A 116 17.29 -12.08 21.61
C PHE A 116 17.85 -13.36 20.93
N LEU A 117 17.84 -13.37 19.59
CA LEU A 117 18.45 -14.42 18.77
C LEU A 117 19.80 -13.98 18.21
N GLU A 118 20.42 -12.94 18.80
CA GLU A 118 21.68 -12.31 18.35
C GLU A 118 21.61 -11.69 16.95
N ILE A 119 20.41 -11.52 16.39
CA ILE A 119 20.18 -10.89 15.08
C ILE A 119 19.84 -9.42 15.29
N HIS A 120 20.83 -8.55 15.21
CA HIS A 120 20.63 -7.11 15.35
C HIS A 120 20.17 -6.50 14.02
N SER A 121 19.00 -5.87 14.03
CA SER A 121 18.46 -5.16 12.86
C SER A 121 18.40 -3.66 13.12
N THR A 122 18.69 -2.87 12.08
CA THR A 122 18.43 -1.43 12.12
C THR A 122 16.91 -1.16 12.01
N PRO A 123 16.40 -0.01 12.49
CA PRO A 123 15.01 0.36 12.29
C PRO A 123 14.56 0.30 10.81
N PHE A 124 15.47 0.68 9.89
CA PHE A 124 15.23 0.58 8.46
C PHE A 124 15.06 -0.88 8.01
N ALA A 125 15.98 -1.77 8.39
CA ALA A 125 15.92 -3.17 8.00
C ALA A 125 14.69 -3.88 8.58
N ALA A 126 14.34 -3.61 9.85
CA ALA A 126 13.15 -4.14 10.49
C ALA A 126 11.86 -3.66 9.79
N GLY A 127 11.79 -2.38 9.43
CA GLY A 127 10.69 -1.79 8.68
C GLY A 127 10.53 -2.42 7.30
N VAL A 128 11.62 -2.47 6.52
CA VAL A 128 11.61 -3.09 5.19
C VAL A 128 11.20 -4.57 5.29
N CYS A 129 11.76 -5.33 6.23
CA CYS A 129 11.45 -6.75 6.40
C CYS A 129 9.98 -6.97 6.79
N GLY A 130 9.45 -6.23 7.76
CA GLY A 130 8.06 -6.34 8.19
C GLY A 130 7.07 -6.00 7.09
N LEU A 131 7.30 -4.90 6.39
CA LEU A 131 6.47 -4.49 5.25
C LEU A 131 6.58 -5.48 4.08
N PHE A 132 7.79 -5.94 3.78
CA PHE A 132 8.04 -6.94 2.74
C PHE A 132 7.32 -8.25 3.01
N LEU A 133 7.45 -8.84 4.21
CA LEU A 133 6.82 -10.12 4.55
C LEU A 133 5.29 -10.04 4.46
N SER A 134 4.71 -8.98 5.00
CA SER A 134 3.28 -8.73 4.88
C SER A 134 2.85 -8.57 3.42
N ALA A 135 3.52 -7.71 2.66
CA ALA A 135 3.19 -7.47 1.26
C ALA A 135 3.37 -8.72 0.39
N LEU A 136 4.44 -9.49 0.63
CA LEU A 136 4.72 -10.74 -0.07
C LEU A 136 3.56 -11.72 0.05
N ALA A 137 3.03 -11.92 1.26
CA ALA A 137 1.92 -12.83 1.51
C ALA A 137 0.66 -12.44 0.73
N PHE A 138 0.31 -11.16 0.68
CA PHE A 138 -0.81 -10.68 -0.14
C PHE A 138 -0.55 -10.83 -1.64
N MET A 139 0.65 -10.50 -2.10
CA MET A 139 0.99 -10.53 -3.51
C MET A 139 1.07 -11.96 -4.07
N ILE A 140 1.53 -12.94 -3.26
CA ILE A 140 1.47 -14.37 -3.64
C ILE A 140 0.03 -14.75 -4.00
N GLU A 141 -0.95 -14.35 -3.20
CA GLU A 141 -2.36 -14.66 -3.46
C GLU A 141 -2.91 -13.93 -4.68
N TYR A 142 -2.49 -12.68 -4.93
CA TYR A 142 -2.90 -11.99 -6.16
C TYR A 142 -2.37 -12.68 -7.41
N PHE A 143 -1.09 -13.09 -7.40
CA PHE A 143 -0.52 -13.83 -8.52
C PHE A 143 -1.13 -15.22 -8.68
N ARG A 144 -1.42 -15.93 -7.58
CA ARG A 144 -2.14 -17.22 -7.62
C ARG A 144 -3.50 -17.06 -8.26
N ALA A 145 -4.31 -16.12 -7.76
CA ALA A 145 -5.64 -15.85 -8.31
C ALA A 145 -5.60 -15.45 -9.79
N GLY A 146 -4.59 -14.66 -10.19
CA GLY A 146 -4.37 -14.31 -11.58
C GLY A 146 -4.04 -15.51 -12.46
N ILE A 147 -3.16 -16.40 -12.02
CA ILE A 147 -2.80 -17.64 -12.76
C ILE A 147 -4.02 -18.56 -12.87
N GLU A 148 -4.77 -18.78 -11.80
CA GLU A 148 -5.96 -19.62 -11.76
C GLU A 148 -7.14 -19.07 -12.58
N SER A 149 -7.17 -17.75 -12.82
CA SER A 149 -8.21 -17.11 -13.64
C SER A 149 -8.11 -17.43 -15.13
N VAL A 150 -6.96 -17.93 -15.59
CA VAL A 150 -6.76 -18.28 -17.00
C VAL A 150 -7.55 -19.55 -17.35
N SER A 151 -8.44 -19.45 -18.34
CA SER A 151 -9.30 -20.56 -18.71
C SER A 151 -8.51 -21.77 -19.21
N ARG A 152 -8.98 -22.98 -18.89
CA ARG A 152 -8.38 -24.23 -19.33
C ARG A 152 -8.26 -24.32 -20.85
N GLY A 153 -9.21 -23.76 -21.60
CA GLY A 153 -9.18 -23.73 -23.05
C GLY A 153 -7.95 -23.02 -23.63
N HIS A 154 -7.47 -21.94 -22.99
CA HIS A 154 -6.21 -21.30 -23.43
C HIS A 154 -4.99 -22.22 -23.19
N VAL A 155 -4.98 -22.94 -22.09
CA VAL A 155 -3.90 -23.88 -21.76
C VAL A 155 -3.91 -25.07 -22.70
N GLU A 156 -5.08 -25.66 -22.99
CA GLU A 156 -5.28 -26.78 -23.89
C GLU A 156 -4.92 -26.40 -25.33
N ALA A 157 -5.35 -25.25 -25.81
CA ALA A 157 -4.99 -24.74 -27.14
C ALA A 157 -3.47 -24.56 -27.28
N ALA A 158 -2.81 -23.97 -26.27
CA ALA A 158 -1.36 -23.84 -26.26
C ALA A 158 -0.64 -25.20 -26.34
N ARG A 159 -1.15 -26.20 -25.59
CA ARG A 159 -0.61 -27.54 -25.58
C ARG A 159 -0.84 -28.27 -26.90
N SER A 160 -1.98 -28.07 -27.53
CA SER A 160 -2.29 -28.63 -28.87
C SER A 160 -1.37 -28.06 -29.96
N LEU A 161 -0.84 -26.88 -29.78
CA LEU A 161 0.20 -26.25 -30.61
C LEU A 161 1.62 -26.74 -30.30
N GLY A 162 1.78 -27.72 -29.38
CA GLY A 162 3.08 -28.27 -29.02
C GLY A 162 3.88 -27.51 -28.00
N LEU A 163 3.29 -26.48 -27.36
CA LEU A 163 3.98 -25.73 -26.33
C LEU A 163 4.18 -26.56 -25.05
N GLY A 164 5.43 -26.62 -24.58
CA GLY A 164 5.76 -27.24 -23.29
C GLY A 164 5.20 -26.44 -22.10
N VAL A 165 5.25 -27.02 -20.89
CA VAL A 165 4.71 -26.39 -19.66
C VAL A 165 5.27 -24.99 -19.43
N ILE A 166 6.59 -24.83 -19.50
CA ILE A 166 7.28 -23.56 -19.29
C ILE A 166 6.91 -22.53 -20.37
N GLN A 167 6.81 -22.98 -21.62
CA GLN A 167 6.41 -22.11 -22.73
C GLN A 167 4.95 -21.65 -22.57
N THR A 168 4.05 -22.57 -22.21
CA THR A 168 2.65 -22.26 -21.94
C THR A 168 2.55 -21.24 -20.78
N MET A 169 3.30 -21.45 -19.69
CA MET A 169 3.34 -20.50 -18.57
C MET A 169 3.82 -19.11 -19.03
N ARG A 170 4.94 -19.05 -19.73
CA ARG A 170 5.59 -17.80 -20.13
C ARG A 170 4.81 -17.01 -21.18
N PHE A 171 4.29 -17.70 -22.21
CA PHE A 171 3.73 -17.03 -23.38
C PHE A 171 2.20 -16.92 -23.36
N VAL A 172 1.51 -17.72 -22.55
CA VAL A 172 0.04 -17.73 -22.49
C VAL A 172 -0.46 -17.34 -21.10
N ILE A 173 -0.07 -18.08 -20.05
CA ILE A 173 -0.65 -17.89 -18.72
C ILE A 173 -0.21 -16.56 -18.10
N LEU A 174 1.09 -16.28 -18.01
CA LEU A 174 1.59 -15.08 -17.36
C LEU A 174 1.10 -13.77 -17.98
N PRO A 175 1.09 -13.58 -19.31
CA PRO A 175 0.56 -12.36 -19.91
C PRO A 175 -0.93 -12.13 -19.63
N LEU A 176 -1.72 -13.19 -19.53
CA LEU A 176 -3.14 -13.11 -19.19
C LEU A 176 -3.32 -12.87 -17.68
N ALA A 177 -2.60 -13.59 -16.84
CA ALA A 177 -2.62 -13.46 -15.40
C ALA A 177 -2.24 -12.03 -14.91
N ILE A 178 -1.19 -11.44 -15.48
CA ILE A 178 -0.74 -10.09 -15.13
C ILE A 178 -1.86 -9.07 -15.28
N ARG A 179 -2.72 -9.19 -16.29
CA ARG A 179 -3.85 -8.25 -16.48
C ARG A 179 -4.86 -8.33 -15.33
N VAL A 180 -5.03 -9.48 -14.73
CA VAL A 180 -5.92 -9.71 -13.58
C VAL A 180 -5.24 -9.28 -12.27
N VAL A 181 -3.92 -9.46 -12.17
CA VAL A 181 -3.12 -9.14 -10.98
C VAL A 181 -2.90 -7.63 -10.83
N LEU A 182 -2.70 -6.90 -11.92
CA LEU A 182 -2.33 -5.48 -11.87
C LEU A 182 -3.28 -4.60 -11.05
N PRO A 183 -4.63 -4.71 -11.16
CA PRO A 183 -5.53 -3.90 -10.35
C PRO A 183 -5.35 -4.08 -8.85
N PRO A 184 -5.48 -5.28 -8.26
CA PRO A 184 -5.28 -5.45 -6.82
C PRO A 184 -3.84 -5.13 -6.38
N LEU A 185 -2.83 -5.38 -7.22
CA LEU A 185 -1.44 -5.08 -6.94
C LEU A 185 -1.21 -3.58 -6.76
N THR A 186 -1.73 -2.75 -7.67
CA THR A 186 -1.56 -1.29 -7.58
C THR A 186 -2.26 -0.71 -6.35
N GLY A 187 -3.47 -1.18 -6.03
CA GLY A 187 -4.17 -0.81 -4.81
C GLY A 187 -3.39 -1.19 -3.55
N HIS A 188 -2.80 -2.39 -3.53
CA HIS A 188 -1.97 -2.85 -2.42
C HIS A 188 -0.69 -2.01 -2.25
N LEU A 189 -0.03 -1.63 -3.34
CA LEU A 189 1.16 -0.75 -3.29
C LEU A 189 0.84 0.62 -2.69
N VAL A 190 -0.32 1.20 -3.00
CA VAL A 190 -0.78 2.43 -2.34
C VAL A 190 -0.98 2.22 -0.83
N GLY A 191 -1.55 1.07 -0.43
CA GLY A 191 -1.67 0.67 0.97
C GLY A 191 -0.31 0.49 1.65
N LEU A 192 0.65 -0.14 0.98
CA LEU A 192 2.01 -0.36 1.47
C LEU A 192 2.74 0.95 1.72
N LEU A 193 2.58 1.95 0.83
CA LEU A 193 3.16 3.28 1.04
C LEU A 193 2.60 3.96 2.29
N LYS A 194 1.30 3.83 2.57
CA LYS A 194 0.71 4.34 3.83
C LYS A 194 1.23 3.58 5.05
N ALA A 195 1.48 2.29 4.91
CA ALA A 195 1.95 1.43 5.99
C ALA A 195 3.40 1.74 6.40
N THR A 196 4.20 2.45 5.60
CA THR A 196 5.54 2.90 6.00
C THR A 196 5.52 3.75 7.27
N ALA A 197 4.44 4.48 7.53
CA ALA A 197 4.26 5.27 8.76
C ALA A 197 4.29 4.41 10.04
N PHE A 198 3.96 3.11 9.97
CA PHE A 198 4.07 2.21 11.11
C PHE A 198 5.51 1.97 11.56
N VAL A 199 6.50 2.21 10.69
CA VAL A 199 7.91 2.02 11.02
C VAL A 199 8.43 3.11 11.98
N SER A 200 7.69 4.22 12.13
CA SER A 200 7.94 5.27 13.14
C SER A 200 8.04 4.71 14.56
N VAL A 201 7.29 3.65 14.87
CA VAL A 201 7.23 3.05 16.22
C VAL A 201 8.55 2.46 16.69
N VAL A 202 9.40 2.01 15.77
CA VAL A 202 10.74 1.49 16.06
C VAL A 202 11.85 2.54 15.94
N GLY A 203 11.45 3.82 15.91
CA GLY A 203 12.39 4.94 15.87
C GLY A 203 12.96 5.26 14.48
N MET A 204 12.41 4.68 13.41
CA MET A 204 12.83 5.04 12.04
C MET A 204 12.45 6.49 11.73
N PRO A 205 13.42 7.35 11.32
CA PRO A 205 13.18 8.77 11.04
C PRO A 205 12.52 8.96 9.64
N GLU A 206 11.37 8.29 9.43
CA GLU A 206 10.52 8.49 8.27
C GLU A 206 9.61 9.72 8.47
N LEU A 207 8.76 10.03 7.52
CA LEU A 207 8.00 11.29 7.45
C LEU A 207 7.15 11.56 8.71
N LEU A 208 6.43 10.55 9.23
CA LEU A 208 5.60 10.72 10.43
C LEU A 208 6.47 10.90 11.68
N LYS A 209 7.53 10.12 11.84
CA LYS A 209 8.45 10.23 12.99
C LYS A 209 9.09 11.61 13.05
N ARG A 210 9.57 12.13 11.91
CA ARG A 210 10.16 13.48 11.84
C ARG A 210 9.15 14.57 12.23
N ALA A 211 7.91 14.47 11.75
CA ALA A 211 6.88 15.42 12.13
C ALA A 211 6.58 15.37 13.63
N MET A 212 6.48 14.18 14.22
CA MET A 212 6.24 14.00 15.66
C MET A 212 7.39 14.58 16.50
N GLU A 213 8.64 14.34 16.12
CA GLU A 213 9.82 14.93 16.80
C GLU A 213 9.77 16.46 16.79
N ILE A 214 9.37 17.07 15.65
CA ILE A 214 9.24 18.54 15.57
C ILE A 214 8.08 19.05 16.44
N VAL A 215 6.94 18.32 16.43
CA VAL A 215 5.79 18.67 17.29
C VAL A 215 6.19 18.68 18.77
N GLU A 216 6.90 17.65 19.21
CA GLU A 216 7.39 17.55 20.59
C GLU A 216 8.38 18.69 20.92
N TRP A 217 9.30 18.99 20.01
CA TRP A 217 10.32 20.02 20.22
C TRP A 217 9.76 21.45 20.18
N LYS A 218 8.87 21.73 19.23
CA LYS A 218 8.32 23.10 19.01
C LYS A 218 6.99 23.32 19.75
N ALA A 219 6.41 22.30 20.37
CA ALA A 219 5.05 22.30 20.97
C ALA A 219 3.98 22.88 20.02
N ASN A 220 4.10 22.58 18.71
CA ASN A 220 3.23 23.11 17.67
C ASN A 220 2.86 22.03 16.65
N PRO A 221 1.56 21.77 16.36
CA PRO A 221 1.09 20.69 15.50
C PRO A 221 1.20 20.98 13.98
N THR A 222 1.68 22.15 13.55
CA THR A 222 1.85 22.50 12.12
C THR A 222 2.56 21.40 11.30
N PRO A 223 3.63 20.73 11.79
CA PRO A 223 4.29 19.66 11.02
C PRO A 223 3.37 18.50 10.66
N LEU A 224 2.38 18.15 11.50
CA LEU A 224 1.40 17.10 11.18
C LEU A 224 0.50 17.48 10.01
N VAL A 225 0.09 18.75 9.94
CA VAL A 225 -0.67 19.26 8.77
C VAL A 225 0.21 19.24 7.53
N THR A 226 1.47 19.65 7.66
CA THR A 226 2.43 19.67 6.55
C THR A 226 2.62 18.27 5.97
N ILE A 227 2.88 17.25 6.80
CA ILE A 227 3.03 15.89 6.31
C ILE A 227 1.73 15.31 5.75
N THR A 228 0.57 15.70 6.29
CA THR A 228 -0.72 15.31 5.74
C THR A 228 -0.84 15.78 4.29
N ILE A 229 -0.47 17.02 4.02
CA ILE A 229 -0.45 17.58 2.66
C ILE A 229 0.58 16.84 1.79
N MET A 230 1.78 16.55 2.32
CA MET A 230 2.80 15.78 1.59
C MET A 230 2.30 14.39 1.21
N TYR A 231 1.64 13.67 2.14
CA TYR A 231 1.02 12.38 1.84
C TYR A 231 -0.10 12.50 0.81
N LEU A 232 -0.94 13.53 0.87
CA LEU A 232 -1.99 13.74 -0.13
C LEU A 232 -1.40 13.99 -1.52
N ILE A 233 -0.37 14.84 -1.63
CA ILE A 233 0.32 15.11 -2.91
C ILE A 233 0.92 13.82 -3.49
N LEU A 234 1.45 12.94 -2.65
CA LEU A 234 2.07 11.69 -3.06
C LEU A 234 1.03 10.61 -3.42
N LEU A 235 0.00 10.45 -2.58
CA LEU A 235 -0.95 9.33 -2.69
C LEU A 235 -2.07 9.59 -3.69
N LEU A 236 -2.58 10.82 -3.82
CA LEU A 236 -3.69 11.11 -4.74
C LEU A 236 -3.37 10.77 -6.20
N PRO A 237 -2.20 11.15 -6.77
CA PRO A 237 -1.84 10.74 -8.12
C PRO A 237 -1.71 9.22 -8.29
N LEU A 238 -1.15 8.53 -7.27
CA LEU A 238 -1.01 7.08 -7.29
C LEU A 238 -2.38 6.37 -7.26
N MET A 239 -3.29 6.82 -6.40
CA MET A 239 -4.66 6.31 -6.32
C MET A 239 -5.42 6.54 -7.63
N TYR A 240 -5.30 7.74 -8.21
CA TYR A 240 -5.93 8.05 -9.49
C TYR A 240 -5.36 7.20 -10.63
N GLY A 241 -4.04 7.04 -10.68
CA GLY A 241 -3.35 6.16 -11.63
C GLY A 241 -3.80 4.69 -11.52
N SER A 242 -3.92 4.16 -10.29
CA SER A 242 -4.47 2.83 -10.01
C SER A 242 -5.89 2.69 -10.57
N THR A 243 -6.78 3.64 -10.27
CA THR A 243 -8.16 3.62 -10.76
C THR A 243 -8.24 3.70 -12.30
N LEU A 244 -7.38 4.49 -12.94
CA LEU A 244 -7.32 4.54 -14.41
C LEU A 244 -6.88 3.21 -15.01
N LEU A 245 -5.89 2.57 -14.40
CA LEU A 245 -5.39 1.26 -14.82
C LEU A 245 -6.49 0.20 -14.70
N GLU A 246 -7.19 0.16 -13.56
CA GLU A 246 -8.35 -0.72 -13.33
C GLU A 246 -9.41 -0.55 -14.42
N ARG A 247 -9.81 0.68 -14.72
CA ARG A 247 -10.82 0.97 -15.75
C ARG A 247 -10.36 0.55 -17.15
N ARG A 248 -9.09 0.67 -17.46
CA ARG A 248 -8.54 0.22 -18.76
C ARG A 248 -8.54 -1.30 -18.86
N LEU A 249 -8.13 -2.01 -17.82
CA LEU A 249 -8.05 -3.47 -17.81
C LEU A 249 -9.44 -4.12 -17.75
N ALA A 250 -10.38 -3.56 -17.00
CA ALA A 250 -11.76 -4.06 -16.93
C ALA A 250 -12.47 -4.10 -18.29
N ARG A 251 -12.12 -3.20 -19.23
CA ARG A 251 -12.67 -3.22 -20.60
C ARG A 251 -12.26 -4.46 -21.41
N TRP A 252 -11.18 -5.12 -21.04
CA TRP A 252 -10.66 -6.30 -21.74
C TRP A 252 -11.18 -7.63 -21.14
N THR A 253 -11.75 -7.58 -19.91
CA THR A 253 -12.24 -8.76 -19.20
C THR A 253 -13.75 -8.95 -19.30
N THR A 254 -14.51 -7.96 -19.79
CA THR A 254 -15.94 -8.12 -20.06
C THR A 254 -16.12 -8.77 -21.44
N PRO A 255 -16.63 -10.04 -21.50
CA PRO A 255 -17.06 -10.60 -22.77
C PRO A 255 -18.14 -9.69 -23.37
N HIS A 256 -18.03 -9.34 -24.65
CA HIS A 256 -19.16 -8.80 -25.40
C HIS A 256 -20.31 -9.79 -25.25
N ARG A 257 -21.31 -9.44 -24.44
CA ARG A 257 -22.63 -10.08 -24.54
C ARG A 257 -23.18 -9.66 -25.91
N ALA A 258 -23.04 -10.56 -26.88
CA ALA A 258 -23.78 -10.52 -28.12
C ALA A 258 -25.23 -10.95 -27.85
#